data_cb2910bafb6b493acc926d9b097dd490
#
_entry.id   cb2910bafb6b493acc926d9b097dd490
#
_cell.length_a   1.000
_cell.length_b   1.000
_cell.length_c   1.000
_cell.angle_alpha   90.00
_cell.angle_beta   90.00
_cell.angle_gamma   90.00
#
_symmetry.space_group_name_H-M   'P 1'
#
loop_
_entity.id
_entity.type
_entity.pdbx_description
1 polymer ?
#
loop_
_entity_poly.entity_id
_entity_poly.type
_entity_poly.pdbx_seq_one_letter_code
_entity_poly.pdbx_strand_id
1 'polypeptide(L)' 'MQYVLYNEHFDQVGTYESIYELRRFLCDRKYEMDCDKDIGDTFDYIKQIKWHFDIKQN' A
#
# COMPACT_ATOMS: atom_id res chain seq x y z
N MET A 1 11.37 -1.87 10.20
CA MET A 1 11.00 -1.24 8.93
C MET A 1 9.50 -1.03 8.88
N GLN A 2 9.06 0.13 8.45
CA GLN A 2 7.64 0.46 8.36
C GLN A 2 7.32 1.00 6.98
N TYR A 3 6.13 0.69 6.52
CA TYR A 3 5.58 1.23 5.28
C TYR A 3 4.51 2.25 5.63
N VAL A 4 4.66 3.46 5.13
CA VAL A 4 3.68 4.53 5.34
C VAL A 4 2.96 4.75 4.02
N LEU A 5 1.63 4.68 4.06
CA LEU A 5 0.81 4.83 2.86
C LEU A 5 0.15 6.21 2.86
N TYR A 6 0.21 6.88 1.71
CA TYR A 6 -0.42 8.18 1.50
C TYR A 6 -1.38 8.09 0.32
N ASN A 7 -2.46 8.84 0.40
CA ASN A 7 -3.40 8.90 -0.72
C ASN A 7 -2.89 9.85 -1.81
N GLU A 8 -3.72 10.14 -2.80
CA GLU A 8 -3.36 11.01 -3.93
C GLU A 8 -3.07 12.45 -3.52
N HIS A 9 -3.57 12.87 -2.38
CA HIS A 9 -3.34 14.21 -1.83
C HIS A 9 -2.20 14.25 -0.83
N PHE A 10 -1.45 13.15 -0.69
CA PHE A 10 -0.38 12.98 0.28
C PHE A 10 -0.84 13.02 1.73
N ASP A 11 -2.11 12.75 1.98
CA ASP A 11 -2.61 12.55 3.33
C ASP A 11 -2.26 11.13 3.78
N GLN A 12 -1.76 11.01 5.00
CA GLN A 12 -1.36 9.71 5.53
C GLN A 12 -2.59 8.84 5.78
N VAL A 13 -2.62 7.68 5.15
CA VAL A 13 -3.71 6.71 5.29
C VAL A 13 -3.43 5.76 6.44
N GLY A 14 -2.20 5.30 6.57
CA GLY A 14 -1.84 4.38 7.64
C GLY A 14 -0.38 4.00 7.59
N THR A 15 0.04 3.27 8.64
CA THR A 15 1.39 2.76 8.78
C THR A 15 1.32 1.25 8.98
N TYR A 16 2.17 0.51 8.27
CA TYR A 16 2.15 -0.95 8.25
C TYR A 16 3.55 -1.49 8.49
N GLU A 17 3.64 -2.58 9.27
CA GLU A 17 4.93 -3.16 9.62
C GLU A 17 5.48 -4.09 8.55
N SER A 18 4.62 -4.54 7.64
CA SER A 18 5.05 -5.40 6.53
C SER A 18 4.28 -5.08 5.27
N ILE A 19 4.84 -5.51 4.14
CA ILE A 19 4.16 -5.34 2.86
C ILE A 19 2.87 -6.16 2.82
N TYR A 20 2.80 -7.24 3.57
CA TYR A 20 1.60 -8.09 3.63
C TYR A 20 0.44 -7.34 4.28
N GLU A 21 0.72 -6.60 5.34
CA GLU A 21 -0.31 -5.82 6.01
C GLU A 21 -0.80 -4.68 5.12
N LEU A 22 0.11 -4.01 4.43
CA LEU A 22 -0.24 -2.97 3.47
C LEU A 22 -1.13 -3.53 2.37
N ARG A 23 -0.74 -4.66 1.81
CA ARG A 23 -1.49 -5.32 0.75
C ARG A 23 -2.88 -5.72 1.23
N ARG A 24 -2.98 -6.26 2.44
CA ARG A 24 -4.25 -6.66 3.02
C ARG A 24 -5.19 -5.48 3.16
N PHE A 25 -4.68 -4.34 3.58
CA PHE A 25 -5.49 -3.13 3.67
C PHE A 25 -6.08 -2.76 2.31
N LEU A 26 -5.26 -2.80 1.26
CA LEU A 26 -5.71 -2.46 -0.08
C LEU A 26 -6.77 -3.44 -0.59
N CYS A 27 -6.63 -4.72 -0.28
CA CYS A 27 -7.61 -5.72 -0.65
C CYS A 27 -8.94 -5.51 0.08
N ASP A 28 -8.88 -5.23 1.38
CA ASP A 28 -10.08 -5.13 2.22
C ASP A 28 -10.88 -3.86 1.94
N ARG A 29 -10.27 -2.84 1.35
CA ARG A 29 -10.92 -1.54 1.14
C ARG A 29 -11.55 -1.39 -0.24
N LYS A 30 -11.74 -2.50 -0.95
CA LYS A 30 -12.39 -2.50 -2.27
C LYS A 30 -11.67 -1.65 -3.31
N TYR A 31 -10.35 -1.59 -3.23
CA TYR A 31 -9.57 -0.90 -4.24
C TYR A 31 -9.35 -1.78 -5.47
N GLU A 32 -10.07 -2.91 -5.54
CA GLU A 32 -10.02 -3.85 -6.67
C GLU A 32 -8.63 -4.45 -6.90
N MET A 33 -7.80 -4.44 -5.88
CA MET A 33 -6.51 -5.08 -5.97
C MET A 33 -6.67 -6.60 -5.96
N ASP A 34 -6.02 -7.27 -6.89
CA ASP A 34 -6.02 -8.73 -6.93
C ASP A 34 -5.10 -9.28 -5.86
N CYS A 35 -5.69 -9.84 -4.81
CA CYS A 35 -4.94 -10.36 -3.68
C CYS A 35 -4.19 -11.64 -3.98
N ASP A 36 -4.51 -12.30 -5.10
CA ASP A 36 -3.85 -13.54 -5.50
C ASP A 36 -2.58 -13.32 -6.30
N LYS A 37 -2.30 -12.08 -6.68
CA LYS A 37 -1.09 -11.76 -7.42
C LYS A 37 0.11 -11.60 -6.50
N ASP A 38 1.29 -11.58 -7.10
CA ASP A 38 2.54 -11.41 -6.37
C ASP A 38 2.60 -10.10 -5.61
N ILE A 39 3.35 -10.12 -4.51
CA ILE A 39 3.54 -8.94 -3.67
C ILE A 39 4.10 -7.76 -4.46
N GLY A 40 4.92 -8.03 -5.49
CA GLY A 40 5.47 -6.97 -6.34
C GLY A 40 4.40 -6.09 -6.99
N ASP A 41 3.23 -6.64 -7.25
CA ASP A 41 2.12 -5.90 -7.84
C ASP A 41 1.55 -4.85 -6.89
N THR A 42 1.84 -4.96 -5.60
CA THR A 42 1.32 -4.02 -4.61
C THR A 42 1.80 -2.60 -4.91
N PHE A 43 3.08 -2.44 -5.19
CA PHE A 43 3.64 -1.11 -5.48
C PHE A 43 3.12 -0.57 -6.80
N ASP A 44 2.99 -1.44 -7.79
CA ASP A 44 2.42 -1.04 -9.09
C ASP A 44 0.98 -0.59 -8.93
N TYR A 45 0.21 -1.29 -8.11
CA TYR A 45 -1.18 -0.94 -7.85
C TYR A 45 -1.27 0.43 -7.17
N ILE A 46 -0.41 0.68 -6.19
CA ILE A 46 -0.38 1.98 -5.50
C ILE A 46 -0.15 3.11 -6.51
N LYS A 47 0.75 2.90 -7.46
CA LYS A 47 1.02 3.87 -8.51
C LYS A 47 -0.18 4.05 -9.45
N GLN A 48 -0.89 2.96 -9.76
CA GLN A 48 -2.06 3.01 -10.64
C GLN A 48 -3.16 3.89 -10.07
N ILE A 49 -3.38 3.82 -8.76
CA ILE A 49 -4.40 4.64 -8.11
C ILE A 49 -3.87 6.01 -7.70
N LYS A 50 -2.63 6.31 -8.11
CA LYS A 50 -1.96 7.59 -7.85
C LYS A 50 -1.73 7.87 -6.37
N TRP A 51 -1.61 6.83 -5.59
CA TRP A 51 -1.24 6.94 -4.19
C TRP A 51 0.28 6.86 -4.06
N HIS A 52 0.77 7.09 -2.85
CA HIS A 52 2.20 7.14 -2.58
C HIS A 52 2.53 6.33 -1.35
N PHE A 53 3.77 5.88 -1.26
CA PHE A 53 4.22 5.16 -0.08
C PHE A 53 5.65 5.57 0.24
N ASP A 54 6.02 5.36 1.50
CA ASP A 54 7.38 5.59 1.97
C ASP A 54 7.79 4.43 2.85
N ILE A 55 9.08 4.15 2.90
CA ILE A 55 9.63 3.08 3.73
C ILE A 55 10.49 3.74 4.78
N LYS A 56 10.13 3.55 6.05
CA LYS A 56 10.88 4.09 7.16
C LYS A 56 11.61 2.96 7.88
N GLN A 57 12.88 3.15 8.11
CA GLN A 57 13.69 2.20 8.87
C GLN A 57 13.91 2.76 10.27
N ASN A 58 13.76 1.89 11.23
CA ASN A 58 14.03 2.26 12.63
C ASN A 58 15.52 2.21 12.93
#